data_503855bc33dac5c561bd152725a9e11b
#
_entry.id   503855bc33dac5c561bd152725a9e11b
#
_cell.length_a   1.000
_cell.length_b   1.000
_cell.length_c   1.000
_cell.angle_alpha   90.00
_cell.angle_beta   90.00
_cell.angle_gamma   90.00
#
_symmetry.space_group_name_H-M   'P 1'
#
loop_
_entity.id
_entity.type
_entity.pdbx_description
1 polymer ?
#
loop_
_entity_poly.entity_id
_entity_poly.type
_entity_poly.pdbx_seq_one_letter_code
_entity_poly.pdbx_strand_id
1 'polypeptide(L)'
;TDGVLDGDQGKNRRPRDHNRDYLGESIYPETAAIRQRVPCWSQGRLRAALDLHCPWIRGVETNERIYIVGSPDPGMWARQQRFGELIERHRRGPLPYLAADNLPFGVAWNVGGNENTGRSFGRWASTLDGVVLAASIELPYAIARETDVTPASARAFGADLAEALRQYLMTL
;
A
#
# COMPACT_ATOMS: atom_id res chain seq x y z
N THR A 1 3.11 14.55 11.59
CA THR A 1 3.88 15.73 11.11
C THR A 1 5.36 15.62 11.46
N ASP A 2 5.67 14.84 12.43
CA ASP A 2 6.99 14.66 13.02
C ASP A 2 8.05 14.19 12.02
N GLY A 3 7.82 13.10 11.28
CA GLY A 3 8.83 12.57 10.37
C GLY A 3 9.14 13.47 9.18
N VAL A 4 8.14 14.18 8.66
CA VAL A 4 8.33 15.13 7.54
C VAL A 4 9.14 16.35 7.99
N LEU A 5 8.84 16.90 9.15
CA LEU A 5 9.55 18.06 9.71
C LEU A 5 11.01 17.74 10.04
N ASP A 6 11.26 16.54 10.56
CA ASP A 6 12.60 16.10 10.94
C ASP A 6 13.41 15.56 9.75
N GLY A 7 12.83 15.51 8.55
CA GLY A 7 13.44 14.89 7.37
C GLY A 7 13.67 13.40 7.53
N ASP A 8 12.92 12.77 8.43
CA ASP A 8 13.09 11.37 8.79
C ASP A 8 12.26 10.46 7.88
N GLN A 9 12.89 9.42 7.35
CA GLN A 9 12.18 8.37 6.64
C GLN A 9 11.66 7.35 7.65
N GLY A 10 10.47 6.80 7.40
CA GLY A 10 9.80 5.86 8.28
C GLY A 10 10.70 4.73 8.76
N LYS A 11 11.53 4.14 7.89
CA LYS A 11 12.46 3.05 8.23
C LYS A 11 13.57 3.43 9.21
N ASN A 12 13.91 4.71 9.31
CA ASN A 12 14.91 5.21 10.26
C ASN A 12 14.32 5.55 11.63
N ARG A 13 13.00 5.58 11.73
CA ARG A 13 12.30 5.95 12.95
C ARG A 13 12.49 4.92 14.07
N ARG A 14 12.70 5.43 15.28
CA ARG A 14 12.89 4.60 16.47
C ARG A 14 11.73 4.80 17.46
N PRO A 15 11.28 3.74 18.14
CA PRO A 15 11.75 2.33 18.06
C PRO A 15 11.28 1.59 16.82
N ARG A 16 10.29 2.10 16.07
CA ARG A 16 9.75 1.53 14.80
C ARG A 16 9.03 2.60 13.99
N ASP A 17 8.84 2.38 12.70
CA ASP A 17 8.03 3.25 11.87
C ASP A 17 6.52 2.99 12.07
N HIS A 18 5.67 3.92 11.60
CA HIS A 18 4.22 3.82 11.69
C HIS A 18 3.69 2.57 10.98
N ASN A 19 4.28 2.20 9.83
CA ASN A 19 3.87 1.01 9.08
C ASN A 19 4.47 -0.30 9.66
N ARG A 20 4.93 -0.27 10.90
CA ARG A 20 5.30 -1.44 11.70
C ARG A 20 4.56 -1.48 13.04
N ASP A 21 3.61 -0.56 13.24
CA ASP A 21 2.93 -0.36 14.50
C ASP A 21 1.54 -1.04 14.59
N TYR A 22 1.26 -1.97 13.66
CA TYR A 22 -0.01 -2.69 13.59
C TYR A 22 0.03 -4.08 14.28
N LEU A 23 0.95 -4.28 15.24
CA LEU A 23 1.08 -5.52 16.04
C LEU A 23 1.30 -5.18 17.51
N GLY A 24 0.67 -5.94 18.41
CA GLY A 24 0.78 -5.70 19.86
C GLY A 24 0.20 -4.35 20.27
N GLU A 25 0.82 -3.67 21.22
CA GLU A 25 0.45 -2.32 21.63
C GLU A 25 1.03 -1.29 20.66
N SER A 26 0.16 -0.42 20.14
CA SER A 26 0.59 0.67 19.25
C SER A 26 1.22 1.80 20.07
N ILE A 27 2.37 2.29 19.61
CA ILE A 27 3.07 3.43 20.23
C ILE A 27 2.65 4.78 19.64
N TYR A 28 2.06 4.77 18.43
CA TYR A 28 1.57 5.97 17.76
C TYR A 28 0.06 6.12 17.95
N PRO A 29 -0.41 7.29 18.44
CA PRO A 29 -1.83 7.53 18.70
C PRO A 29 -2.72 7.34 17.47
N GLU A 30 -2.25 7.74 16.29
CA GLU A 30 -2.96 7.58 15.03
C GLU A 30 -3.12 6.11 14.62
N THR A 31 -2.09 5.30 14.79
CA THR A 31 -2.16 3.85 14.54
C THR A 31 -3.08 3.16 15.54
N ALA A 32 -2.98 3.52 16.82
CA ALA A 32 -3.88 3.02 17.85
C ALA A 32 -5.34 3.37 17.52
N ALA A 33 -5.60 4.61 17.11
CA ALA A 33 -6.94 5.06 16.72
C ALA A 33 -7.49 4.30 15.51
N ILE A 34 -6.68 4.07 14.47
CA ILE A 34 -7.07 3.28 13.29
C ILE A 34 -7.45 1.86 13.73
N ARG A 35 -6.59 1.19 14.49
CA ARG A 35 -6.79 -0.19 14.92
C ARG A 35 -8.02 -0.37 15.81
N GLN A 36 -8.34 0.61 16.62
CA GLN A 36 -9.51 0.58 17.49
C GLN A 36 -10.79 0.94 16.76
N ARG A 37 -10.76 2.00 15.94
CA ARG A 37 -11.99 2.59 15.38
C ARG A 37 -12.46 1.91 14.11
N VAL A 38 -11.54 1.50 13.23
CA VAL A 38 -11.93 0.93 11.94
C VAL A 38 -12.75 -0.34 12.10
N PRO A 39 -12.37 -1.33 12.92
CA PRO A 39 -13.21 -2.52 13.11
C PRO A 39 -14.59 -2.18 13.69
N CYS A 40 -14.65 -1.33 14.70
CA CYS A 40 -15.91 -0.91 15.34
C CYS A 40 -16.84 -0.16 14.36
N TRP A 41 -16.26 0.76 13.58
CA TRP A 41 -17.02 1.53 12.59
C TRP A 41 -17.50 0.68 11.42
N SER A 42 -16.63 -0.17 10.91
CA SER A 42 -16.94 -0.96 9.69
C SER A 42 -17.90 -2.11 9.96
N GLN A 43 -17.85 -2.70 11.16
CA GLN A 43 -18.68 -3.85 11.55
C GLN A 43 -18.67 -4.97 10.49
N GLY A 44 -17.48 -5.31 9.95
CA GLY A 44 -17.32 -6.31 8.91
C GLY A 44 -17.75 -5.89 7.49
N ARG A 45 -18.17 -4.63 7.29
CA ARG A 45 -18.58 -4.12 5.97
C ARG A 45 -17.42 -3.58 5.12
N LEU A 46 -16.24 -3.41 5.70
CA LEU A 46 -15.06 -2.98 4.95
C LEU A 46 -14.65 -4.08 3.97
N ARG A 47 -14.69 -3.79 2.67
CA ARG A 47 -14.34 -4.76 1.62
C ARG A 47 -12.93 -4.62 1.11
N ALA A 48 -12.39 -3.39 1.10
CA ALA A 48 -11.05 -3.13 0.62
C ALA A 48 -10.32 -2.14 1.54
N ALA A 49 -9.00 -2.32 1.67
CA ALA A 49 -8.11 -1.44 2.40
C ALA A 49 -6.84 -1.22 1.57
N LEU A 50 -6.56 0.03 1.25
CA LEU A 50 -5.38 0.41 0.46
C LEU A 50 -4.47 1.30 1.30
N ASP A 51 -3.18 0.99 1.32
CA ASP A 51 -2.10 1.77 1.88
C ASP A 51 -1.34 2.42 0.70
N LEU A 52 -1.46 3.73 0.56
CA LEU A 52 -0.71 4.49 -0.44
C LEU A 52 0.61 4.91 0.19
N HIS A 53 1.68 4.29 -0.21
CA HIS A 53 2.99 4.37 0.42
C HIS A 53 4.03 4.91 -0.56
N CYS A 54 5.03 5.62 -0.07
CA CYS A 54 6.16 6.02 -0.89
C CYS A 54 7.35 5.09 -0.66
N PRO A 55 8.06 4.64 -1.71
CA PRO A 55 9.20 3.77 -1.57
C PRO A 55 10.37 4.49 -0.90
N TRP A 56 11.34 3.72 -0.41
CA TRP A 56 12.55 4.30 0.15
C TRP A 56 13.32 5.08 -0.91
N ILE A 57 13.49 6.39 -0.68
CA ILE A 57 14.05 7.33 -1.68
C ILE A 57 15.48 6.98 -2.17
N ARG A 58 16.23 6.23 -1.37
CA ARG A 58 17.60 5.80 -1.72
C ARG A 58 17.66 4.40 -2.32
N GLY A 59 16.52 3.78 -2.57
CA GLY A 59 16.46 2.47 -3.20
C GLY A 59 16.83 2.54 -4.68
N VAL A 60 17.19 1.40 -5.22
CA VAL A 60 17.49 1.23 -6.65
C VAL A 60 16.21 0.94 -7.43
N GLU A 61 16.29 0.96 -8.71
CA GLU A 61 15.33 0.60 -9.79
C GLU A 61 13.80 0.57 -9.54
N THR A 62 13.33 0.03 -8.40
CA THR A 62 11.90 -0.04 -8.08
C THR A 62 11.32 1.29 -7.60
N ASN A 63 12.15 2.27 -7.26
CA ASN A 63 11.71 3.56 -6.71
C ASN A 63 11.09 4.49 -7.75
N GLU A 64 11.22 4.15 -9.02
CA GLU A 64 10.64 4.90 -10.14
C GLU A 64 9.49 4.11 -10.80
N ARG A 65 8.86 3.19 -10.07
CA ARG A 65 7.72 2.40 -10.54
C ARG A 65 6.58 2.45 -9.52
N ILE A 66 5.36 2.40 -10.04
CA ILE A 66 4.18 2.20 -9.20
C ILE A 66 3.89 0.69 -9.18
N TYR A 67 3.80 0.10 -7.99
CA TYR A 67 3.55 -1.34 -7.87
C TYR A 67 2.85 -1.72 -6.57
N ILE A 68 2.17 -2.85 -6.58
CA ILE A 68 1.59 -3.48 -5.39
C ILE A 68 2.66 -4.35 -4.72
N VAL A 69 2.77 -4.24 -3.40
CA VAL A 69 3.60 -5.11 -2.56
C VAL A 69 2.82 -6.38 -2.26
N GLY A 70 3.34 -7.50 -2.76
CA GLY A 70 2.69 -8.80 -2.69
C GLY A 70 2.57 -9.36 -1.28
N SER A 71 1.40 -9.87 -0.97
CA SER A 71 1.12 -10.59 0.28
C SER A 71 1.79 -11.96 0.28
N PRO A 72 2.29 -12.45 1.44
CA PRO A 72 2.69 -13.84 1.60
C PRO A 72 1.51 -14.82 1.61
N ASP A 73 0.28 -14.37 1.84
CA ASP A 73 -0.92 -15.18 1.68
C ASP A 73 -1.24 -15.33 0.19
N PRO A 74 -1.24 -16.57 -0.36
CA PRO A 74 -1.45 -16.78 -1.79
C PRO A 74 -2.83 -16.31 -2.28
N GLY A 75 -3.85 -16.43 -1.42
CA GLY A 75 -5.20 -15.98 -1.77
C GLY A 75 -5.30 -14.46 -1.85
N MET A 76 -4.66 -13.75 -0.93
CA MET A 76 -4.57 -12.28 -0.98
C MET A 76 -3.71 -11.84 -2.16
N TRP A 77 -2.60 -12.52 -2.44
CA TRP A 77 -1.76 -12.22 -3.59
C TRP A 77 -2.52 -12.34 -4.91
N ALA A 78 -3.28 -13.41 -5.12
CA ALA A 78 -4.11 -13.56 -6.31
C ALA A 78 -5.12 -12.40 -6.47
N ARG A 79 -5.73 -11.94 -5.37
CA ARG A 79 -6.63 -10.79 -5.37
C ARG A 79 -5.92 -9.48 -5.67
N GLN A 80 -4.71 -9.30 -5.14
CA GLN A 80 -3.86 -8.15 -5.44
C GLN A 80 -3.44 -8.12 -6.90
N GLN A 81 -3.07 -9.26 -7.49
CA GLN A 81 -2.75 -9.37 -8.92
C GLN A 81 -3.94 -8.98 -9.80
N ARG A 82 -5.14 -9.54 -9.50
CA ARG A 82 -6.37 -9.16 -10.21
C ARG A 82 -6.68 -7.66 -10.10
N PHE A 83 -6.48 -7.08 -8.93
CA PHE A 83 -6.67 -5.63 -8.75
C PHE A 83 -5.65 -4.84 -9.57
N GLY A 84 -4.38 -5.27 -9.60
CA GLY A 84 -3.35 -4.68 -10.43
C GLY A 84 -3.70 -4.71 -11.93
N GLU A 85 -4.20 -5.83 -12.44
CA GLU A 85 -4.68 -5.94 -13.83
C GLU A 85 -5.81 -4.95 -14.14
N LEU A 86 -6.69 -4.70 -13.16
CA LEU A 86 -7.76 -3.71 -13.31
C LEU A 86 -7.22 -2.28 -13.31
N ILE A 87 -6.22 -1.96 -12.47
CA ILE A 87 -5.55 -0.65 -12.50
C ILE A 87 -4.94 -0.42 -13.89
N GLU A 88 -4.16 -1.37 -14.39
CA GLU A 88 -3.52 -1.28 -15.72
C GLU A 88 -4.55 -1.10 -16.83
N ARG A 89 -5.62 -1.88 -16.81
CA ARG A 89 -6.70 -1.85 -17.81
C ARG A 89 -7.48 -0.55 -17.83
N HIS A 90 -7.77 0.01 -16.65
CA HIS A 90 -8.64 1.18 -16.51
C HIS A 90 -7.89 2.50 -16.35
N ARG A 91 -6.56 2.45 -16.27
CA ARG A 91 -5.73 3.64 -16.18
C ARG A 91 -5.94 4.54 -17.40
N ARG A 92 -6.20 5.82 -17.13
CA ARG A 92 -6.35 6.90 -18.11
C ARG A 92 -5.41 8.08 -17.83
N GLY A 93 -4.94 8.18 -16.59
CA GLY A 93 -4.00 9.20 -16.16
C GLY A 93 -2.59 8.99 -16.77
N PRO A 94 -1.72 9.98 -16.66
CA PRO A 94 -0.39 9.94 -17.25
C PRO A 94 0.59 9.01 -16.51
N LEU A 95 0.38 8.74 -15.21
CA LEU A 95 1.32 7.91 -14.44
C LEU A 95 1.25 6.46 -14.92
N PRO A 96 2.36 5.88 -15.37
CA PRO A 96 2.39 4.50 -15.83
C PRO A 96 2.26 3.53 -14.66
N TYR A 97 1.38 2.57 -14.79
CA TYR A 97 1.27 1.40 -13.93
C TYR A 97 1.23 0.15 -14.80
N LEU A 98 2.06 -0.82 -14.48
CA LEU A 98 2.10 -2.13 -15.14
C LEU A 98 1.93 -3.22 -14.07
N ALA A 99 0.98 -4.12 -14.24
CA ALA A 99 0.77 -5.23 -13.32
C ALA A 99 2.01 -6.15 -13.19
N ALA A 100 2.83 -6.20 -14.23
CA ALA A 100 4.09 -6.93 -14.24
C ALA A 100 5.15 -6.35 -13.27
N ASP A 101 5.01 -5.10 -12.87
CA ASP A 101 5.91 -4.47 -11.88
C ASP A 101 5.56 -4.83 -10.42
N ASN A 102 4.40 -5.44 -10.19
CA ASN A 102 4.00 -5.86 -8.84
C ASN A 102 5.05 -6.77 -8.24
N LEU A 103 5.42 -6.49 -6.99
CA LEU A 103 6.52 -7.16 -6.29
C LEU A 103 6.01 -8.37 -5.49
N PRO A 104 6.21 -9.62 -5.94
CA PRO A 104 5.78 -10.80 -5.19
C PRO A 104 6.47 -10.89 -3.83
N PHE A 105 5.81 -11.57 -2.87
CA PHE A 105 6.48 -11.94 -1.63
C PHE A 105 7.60 -12.96 -1.91
N GLY A 106 8.72 -12.83 -1.20
CA GLY A 106 9.92 -13.64 -1.42
C GLY A 106 10.90 -13.03 -2.43
N VAL A 107 10.55 -11.92 -3.07
CA VAL A 107 11.38 -11.26 -4.10
C VAL A 107 11.93 -9.93 -3.59
N ALA A 108 13.20 -9.67 -3.88
CA ALA A 108 13.93 -8.46 -3.50
C ALA A 108 13.77 -8.15 -1.99
N TRP A 109 13.33 -6.94 -1.64
CA TRP A 109 13.15 -6.53 -0.26
C TRP A 109 11.84 -7.04 0.38
N ASN A 110 10.89 -7.55 -0.41
CA ASN A 110 9.60 -8.05 0.10
C ASN A 110 9.73 -9.47 0.66
N VAL A 111 10.44 -9.60 1.78
CA VAL A 111 10.76 -10.87 2.44
C VAL A 111 10.36 -10.86 3.91
N GLY A 112 10.19 -12.03 4.51
CA GLY A 112 9.73 -12.20 5.90
C GLY A 112 10.57 -11.48 6.96
N GLY A 113 11.86 -11.23 6.70
CA GLY A 113 12.72 -10.48 7.62
C GLY A 113 12.27 -9.05 7.91
N ASN A 114 11.50 -8.44 7.02
CA ASN A 114 10.93 -7.11 7.22
C ASN A 114 9.79 -7.08 8.26
N GLU A 115 9.29 -8.23 8.69
CA GLU A 115 8.22 -8.35 9.68
C GLU A 115 8.73 -8.47 11.11
N ASN A 116 10.02 -8.73 11.30
CA ASN A 116 10.61 -8.88 12.64
C ASN A 116 10.51 -7.62 13.49
N THR A 117 10.23 -6.46 12.88
CA THR A 117 10.06 -5.17 13.57
C THR A 117 8.62 -4.77 13.83
N GLY A 118 7.64 -5.60 13.46
CA GLY A 118 6.21 -5.35 13.61
C GLY A 118 5.39 -5.70 12.38
N ARG A 119 4.12 -5.32 12.36
CA ARG A 119 3.17 -5.61 11.29
C ARG A 119 2.82 -4.35 10.50
N SER A 120 2.79 -4.45 9.16
CA SER A 120 2.34 -3.36 8.30
C SER A 120 0.82 -3.21 8.32
N PHE A 121 0.35 -2.03 7.86
CA PHE A 121 -1.09 -1.76 7.67
C PHE A 121 -1.75 -2.81 6.77
N GLY A 122 -1.17 -3.11 5.60
CA GLY A 122 -1.75 -4.07 4.67
C GLY A 122 -1.91 -5.48 5.28
N ARG A 123 -0.92 -5.92 6.06
CA ARG A 123 -0.98 -7.20 6.78
C ARG A 123 -2.01 -7.21 7.90
N TRP A 124 -2.16 -6.11 8.62
CA TRP A 124 -3.21 -5.97 9.63
C TRP A 124 -4.59 -5.89 8.98
N ALA A 125 -4.76 -5.06 7.97
CA ALA A 125 -6.04 -4.89 7.30
C ALA A 125 -6.55 -6.19 6.67
N SER A 126 -5.65 -7.05 6.18
CA SER A 126 -6.03 -8.37 5.64
C SER A 126 -6.62 -9.33 6.69
N THR A 127 -6.47 -9.02 7.98
CA THR A 127 -7.07 -9.83 9.07
C THR A 127 -8.44 -9.33 9.53
N LEU A 128 -8.91 -8.21 8.99
CA LEU A 128 -10.21 -7.65 9.37
C LEU A 128 -11.35 -8.42 8.70
N ASP A 129 -12.42 -8.64 9.45
CA ASP A 129 -13.63 -9.26 8.95
C ASP A 129 -14.20 -8.46 7.76
N GLY A 130 -14.60 -9.18 6.73
CA GLY A 130 -15.18 -8.60 5.51
C GLY A 130 -14.17 -8.10 4.48
N VAL A 131 -12.91 -7.87 4.84
CA VAL A 131 -11.89 -7.41 3.90
C VAL A 131 -11.50 -8.50 2.92
N VAL A 132 -11.76 -8.24 1.65
CA VAL A 132 -11.42 -9.14 0.54
C VAL A 132 -10.19 -8.68 -0.23
N LEU A 133 -9.82 -7.41 -0.10
CA LEU A 133 -8.60 -6.84 -0.71
C LEU A 133 -7.90 -5.95 0.30
N ALA A 134 -6.65 -6.28 0.61
CA ALA A 134 -5.73 -5.40 1.32
C ALA A 134 -4.44 -5.28 0.50
N ALA A 135 -4.01 -4.06 0.19
CA ALA A 135 -2.83 -3.84 -0.63
C ALA A 135 -2.08 -2.59 -0.19
N SER A 136 -0.75 -2.69 -0.13
CA SER A 136 0.14 -1.54 -0.11
C SER A 136 0.60 -1.27 -1.53
N ILE A 137 0.50 -0.02 -1.95
CA ILE A 137 0.89 0.46 -3.28
C ILE A 137 2.03 1.45 -3.11
N GLU A 138 3.18 1.12 -3.66
CA GLU A 138 4.34 2.01 -3.66
C GLU A 138 4.20 3.03 -4.78
N LEU A 139 4.28 4.31 -4.43
CA LEU A 139 4.14 5.46 -5.31
C LEU A 139 5.42 6.30 -5.27
N PRO A 140 6.14 6.47 -6.38
CA PRO A 140 7.35 7.29 -6.43
C PRO A 140 7.13 8.73 -5.98
N TYR A 141 8.19 9.36 -5.45
CA TYR A 141 8.15 10.76 -5.01
C TYR A 141 8.14 11.76 -6.16
N ALA A 142 8.91 11.52 -7.21
CA ALA A 142 9.18 12.50 -8.24
C ALA A 142 8.92 12.01 -9.67
N ILE A 143 9.35 10.79 -9.98
CA ILE A 143 9.28 10.21 -11.33
C ILE A 143 8.73 8.81 -11.25
N ALA A 144 7.71 8.50 -12.05
CA ALA A 144 7.23 7.16 -12.29
C ALA A 144 7.62 6.76 -13.72
N ARG A 145 8.64 5.92 -13.85
CA ARG A 145 9.35 5.66 -15.11
C ARG A 145 9.83 6.99 -15.71
N GLU A 146 9.31 7.43 -16.83
CA GLU A 146 9.68 8.68 -17.52
C GLU A 146 8.68 9.81 -17.28
N THR A 147 7.73 9.64 -16.34
CA THR A 147 6.64 10.59 -16.12
C THR A 147 6.75 11.25 -14.76
N ASP A 148 6.66 12.58 -14.74
CA ASP A 148 6.70 13.35 -13.51
C ASP A 148 5.49 13.08 -12.61
N VAL A 149 5.78 12.83 -11.33
CA VAL A 149 4.76 12.74 -10.29
C VAL A 149 4.47 14.15 -9.78
N THR A 150 3.43 14.74 -10.31
CA THR A 150 2.92 16.05 -9.92
C THR A 150 1.62 15.91 -9.13
N PRO A 151 1.14 16.96 -8.43
CA PRO A 151 -0.19 16.92 -7.82
C PRO A 151 -1.32 16.62 -8.81
N ALA A 152 -1.18 17.02 -10.06
CA ALA A 152 -2.16 16.75 -11.10
C ALA A 152 -2.13 15.27 -11.54
N SER A 153 -0.94 14.73 -11.85
CA SER A 153 -0.79 13.35 -12.25
C SER A 153 -1.14 12.37 -11.11
N ALA A 154 -0.82 12.72 -9.85
CA ALA A 154 -1.19 11.94 -8.69
C ALA A 154 -2.72 11.90 -8.48
N ARG A 155 -3.42 13.04 -8.66
CA ARG A 155 -4.90 13.05 -8.61
C ARG A 155 -5.53 12.21 -9.72
N ALA A 156 -4.97 12.28 -10.94
CA ALA A 156 -5.43 11.43 -12.04
C ALA A 156 -5.25 9.94 -11.72
N PHE A 157 -4.11 9.56 -11.15
CA PHE A 157 -3.89 8.19 -10.72
C PHE A 157 -4.86 7.77 -9.58
N GLY A 158 -5.20 8.68 -8.67
CA GLY A 158 -6.24 8.44 -7.66
C GLY A 158 -7.60 8.13 -8.28
N ALA A 159 -7.97 8.80 -9.38
CA ALA A 159 -9.19 8.49 -10.13
C ALA A 159 -9.11 7.12 -10.83
N ASP A 160 -7.96 6.76 -11.37
CA ASP A 160 -7.71 5.43 -11.95
C ASP A 160 -7.86 4.33 -10.90
N LEU A 161 -7.28 4.53 -9.69
CA LEU A 161 -7.43 3.60 -8.57
C LEU A 161 -8.89 3.45 -8.13
N ALA A 162 -9.62 4.55 -8.06
CA ALA A 162 -11.03 4.53 -7.68
C ALA A 162 -11.87 3.74 -8.70
N GLU A 163 -11.63 3.92 -10.00
CA GLU A 163 -12.32 3.16 -11.04
C GLU A 163 -11.95 1.67 -10.99
N ALA A 164 -10.66 1.35 -10.85
CA ALA A 164 -10.22 -0.04 -10.71
C ALA A 164 -10.84 -0.72 -9.47
N LEU A 165 -10.92 -0.01 -8.34
CA LEU A 165 -11.55 -0.51 -7.13
C LEU A 165 -13.04 -0.73 -7.32
N ARG A 166 -13.74 0.20 -7.98
CA ARG A 166 -15.15 0.04 -8.33
C ARG A 166 -15.38 -1.22 -9.17
N GLN A 167 -14.58 -1.41 -10.22
CA GLN A 167 -14.65 -2.60 -11.07
C GLN A 167 -14.36 -3.88 -10.28
N TYR A 168 -13.35 -3.86 -9.41
CA TYR A 168 -13.02 -4.99 -8.55
C TYR A 168 -14.18 -5.40 -7.65
N LEU A 169 -14.80 -4.42 -6.97
CA LEU A 169 -15.90 -4.67 -6.04
C LEU A 169 -17.17 -5.17 -6.73
N MET A 170 -17.41 -4.79 -7.99
CA MET A 170 -18.52 -5.29 -8.80
C MET A 170 -18.38 -6.77 -9.20
N THR A 171 -17.22 -7.36 -9.01
CA THR A 171 -16.94 -8.76 -9.37
C THR A 171 -16.98 -9.72 -8.17
N LEU A 172 -17.28 -9.18 -6.98
CA LEU A 172 -17.44 -9.94 -5.74
C LEU A 172 -18.88 -10.44 -5.59
#